data_bf3484839bb0e949a4940a022770fabb
#
_entry.id   bf3484839bb0e949a4940a022770fabb
#
_cell.length_a   1.000
_cell.length_b   1.000
_cell.length_c   1.000
_cell.angle_alpha   90.00
_cell.angle_beta   90.00
_cell.angle_gamma   90.00
#
_symmetry.space_group_name_H-M   'P 1'
#
loop_
_entity.id
_entity.type
_entity.pdbx_description
1 polymer ?
#
loop_
_entity_poly.entity_id
_entity_poly.type
_entity_poly.pdbx_seq_one_letter_code
_entity_poly.pdbx_strand_id
1 'polypeptide(L)'
;MGAARRLSRAGARGALMGAAAAAITAAIPHLAGVDTTMAVERTLSIIKPDATRRNLTGKINARFEDKGLRIVAQKRLRLSREQAERFYAIHRERPFFKDLVAFMTSGPVVVQVLEGDNAVARNREIMGATNPANAAPGTIRKDFAESIEANSVHGSDSAENAKTEVAFFFSADEIVP
;
A
#
# COMPACT_ATOMS: atom_id res chain seq x y z
N MET A 1 -71.91 7.06 19.85
CA MET A 1 -72.11 7.91 21.04
C MET A 1 -70.84 8.75 21.13
N GLY A 2 -70.81 9.95 20.66
CA GLY A 2 -71.28 11.22 21.17
C GLY A 2 -70.15 11.80 22.01
N ALA A 3 -69.76 13.00 21.92
CA ALA A 3 -70.20 14.22 21.30
C ALA A 3 -69.08 15.25 21.27
N ALA A 4 -69.13 16.07 20.29
CA ALA A 4 -68.38 17.34 20.09
C ALA A 4 -68.61 18.34 21.26
N ARG A 5 -67.71 19.23 21.49
CA ARG A 5 -68.03 20.63 21.75
C ARG A 5 -66.89 21.58 21.38
N ARG A 6 -67.29 22.51 20.59
CA ARG A 6 -66.73 23.76 20.12
C ARG A 6 -66.66 24.82 21.22
N LEU A 7 -65.97 25.91 20.81
CA LEU A 7 -66.12 27.34 21.15
C LEU A 7 -64.96 27.85 22.03
N SER A 8 -64.45 29.06 21.89
CA SER A 8 -64.54 30.16 20.93
C SER A 8 -63.53 31.24 21.30
N ARG A 9 -63.04 31.95 20.30
CA ARG A 9 -62.71 33.39 20.23
C ARG A 9 -62.40 34.21 21.47
N ALA A 10 -61.27 34.93 21.41
CA ALA A 10 -61.08 36.40 21.45
C ALA A 10 -59.60 36.64 21.68
N GLY A 11 -58.82 37.40 20.95
CA GLY A 11 -59.03 38.71 20.44
C GLY A 11 -58.32 39.77 21.32
N ALA A 12 -57.07 40.15 21.02
CA ALA A 12 -56.57 41.48 21.36
C ALA A 12 -55.33 41.87 20.52
N ARG A 13 -55.48 43.01 19.94
CA ARG A 13 -54.47 43.77 19.19
C ARG A 13 -53.48 44.44 20.12
N GLY A 14 -52.26 44.65 19.69
CA GLY A 14 -51.43 45.66 20.36
C GLY A 14 -49.94 45.64 19.97
N ALA A 15 -49.62 46.62 19.12
CA ALA A 15 -48.46 47.47 19.15
C ALA A 15 -47.10 46.93 18.59
N LEU A 16 -46.71 47.57 17.53
CA LEU A 16 -45.36 47.74 16.99
C LEU A 16 -44.38 48.18 18.06
N MET A 17 -43.19 47.62 18.01
CA MET A 17 -41.93 48.41 18.12
C MET A 17 -40.79 47.62 17.51
N GLY A 18 -40.07 48.26 16.60
CA GLY A 18 -38.95 47.71 15.88
C GLY A 18 -37.73 47.59 16.74
N ALA A 19 -37.00 46.49 16.50
CA ALA A 19 -35.63 46.39 16.90
C ALA A 19 -34.83 45.84 15.72
N ALA A 20 -33.89 46.62 15.24
CA ALA A 20 -33.00 46.31 14.16
C ALA A 20 -32.17 45.06 14.50
N ALA A 21 -32.37 44.00 13.73
CA ALA A 21 -31.50 42.85 13.78
C ALA A 21 -30.22 43.17 12.99
N ALA A 22 -29.16 43.46 13.71
CA ALA A 22 -27.81 43.52 13.14
C ALA A 22 -27.45 42.12 12.66
N ALA A 23 -27.35 41.97 11.34
CA ALA A 23 -26.81 40.73 10.71
C ALA A 23 -25.32 40.63 11.06
N ILE A 24 -24.99 39.78 11.99
CA ILE A 24 -23.61 39.31 12.21
C ILE A 24 -23.32 38.30 11.09
N THR A 25 -22.74 38.83 10.01
CA THR A 25 -22.10 37.96 9.00
C THR A 25 -20.85 37.40 9.62
N ALA A 26 -20.98 36.24 10.28
CA ALA A 26 -19.82 35.43 10.65
C ALA A 26 -19.16 34.97 9.35
N ALA A 27 -18.03 35.57 9.01
CA ALA A 27 -17.14 35.05 7.99
C ALA A 27 -16.67 33.67 8.44
N ILE A 28 -17.17 32.63 7.78
CA ILE A 28 -16.64 31.26 7.91
C ILE A 28 -15.21 31.34 7.35
N PRO A 29 -14.15 31.07 8.17
CA PRO A 29 -12.83 30.98 7.60
C PRO A 29 -12.87 29.87 6.56
N HIS A 30 -12.56 30.24 5.32
CA HIS A 30 -12.31 29.31 4.23
C HIS A 30 -11.16 28.40 4.71
N LEU A 31 -11.52 27.21 5.16
CA LEU A 31 -10.55 26.13 5.35
C LEU A 31 -9.90 25.94 3.98
N ALA A 32 -8.72 26.55 3.82
CA ALA A 32 -7.83 26.24 2.72
C ALA A 32 -7.76 24.72 2.68
N GLY A 33 -8.25 24.12 1.60
CA GLY A 33 -8.20 22.69 1.39
C GLY A 33 -6.77 22.26 1.62
N VAL A 34 -6.56 21.39 2.61
CA VAL A 34 -5.32 20.65 2.71
C VAL A 34 -5.29 19.83 1.43
N ASP A 35 -4.51 20.30 0.47
CA ASP A 35 -4.20 19.54 -0.74
C ASP A 35 -3.36 18.34 -0.28
N THR A 36 -4.05 17.31 0.17
CA THR A 36 -3.47 16.00 0.43
C THR A 36 -3.25 15.32 -0.93
N THR A 37 -2.40 15.92 -1.74
CA THR A 37 -1.71 15.13 -2.76
C THR A 37 -0.85 14.14 -1.99
N MET A 38 -1.41 12.96 -1.75
CA MET A 38 -0.67 11.84 -1.18
C MET A 38 0.59 11.69 -2.05
N ALA A 39 1.76 11.92 -1.44
CA ALA A 39 3.00 11.81 -2.18
C ALA A 39 3.10 10.39 -2.73
N VAL A 40 3.23 10.27 -4.04
CA VAL A 40 3.39 8.99 -4.71
C VAL A 40 4.61 8.29 -4.15
N GLU A 41 4.41 7.15 -3.50
CA GLU A 41 5.46 6.37 -2.86
C GLU A 41 5.91 5.24 -3.77
N ARG A 42 7.19 4.86 -3.68
CA ARG A 42 7.78 3.72 -4.40
C ARG A 42 8.32 2.70 -3.43
N THR A 43 8.21 1.43 -3.79
CA THR A 43 8.78 0.31 -3.03
C THR A 43 9.41 -0.71 -3.97
N LEU A 44 10.42 -1.43 -3.49
CA LEU A 44 10.95 -2.58 -4.23
C LEU A 44 10.08 -3.80 -3.96
N SER A 45 9.85 -4.58 -4.99
CA SER A 45 9.35 -5.95 -4.90
C SER A 45 10.27 -6.90 -5.65
N ILE A 46 10.50 -8.09 -5.11
CA ILE A 46 11.22 -9.16 -5.80
C ILE A 46 10.33 -10.40 -5.84
N ILE A 47 10.06 -10.91 -7.03
CA ILE A 47 9.46 -12.22 -7.21
C ILE A 47 10.59 -13.24 -7.17
N LYS A 48 10.55 -14.14 -6.19
CA LYS A 48 11.63 -15.06 -5.82
C LYS A 48 11.73 -16.27 -6.76
N PRO A 49 12.84 -17.04 -6.68
CA PRO A 49 13.04 -18.21 -7.56
C PRO A 49 11.96 -19.27 -7.48
N ASP A 50 11.35 -19.51 -6.31
CA ASP A 50 10.25 -20.46 -6.15
C ASP A 50 9.03 -20.08 -6.98
N ALA A 51 8.71 -18.80 -7.06
CA ALA A 51 7.57 -18.32 -7.84
C ALA A 51 7.89 -18.22 -9.34
N THR A 52 9.12 -17.78 -9.70
CA THR A 52 9.50 -17.66 -11.12
C THR A 52 9.62 -19.02 -11.83
N ARG A 53 10.14 -20.06 -11.15
CA ARG A 53 10.21 -21.43 -11.73
C ARG A 53 8.83 -22.06 -11.92
N ARG A 54 7.84 -21.66 -11.13
CA ARG A 54 6.44 -22.10 -11.26
C ARG A 54 5.60 -21.23 -12.21
N ASN A 55 6.24 -20.30 -12.91
CA ASN A 55 5.59 -19.37 -13.85
C ASN A 55 4.45 -18.54 -13.21
N LEU A 56 4.67 -18.04 -11.99
CA LEU A 56 3.68 -17.27 -11.24
C LEU A 56 3.83 -15.75 -11.39
N THR A 57 4.83 -15.27 -12.16
CA THR A 57 5.13 -13.82 -12.31
C THR A 57 3.89 -13.02 -12.69
N GLY A 58 3.16 -13.43 -13.72
CA GLY A 58 1.96 -12.73 -14.18
C GLY A 58 0.84 -12.72 -13.15
N LYS A 59 0.63 -13.84 -12.42
CA LYS A 59 -0.38 -13.93 -11.36
C LYS A 59 -0.04 -13.05 -10.17
N ILE A 60 1.25 -12.91 -9.85
CA ILE A 60 1.71 -12.03 -8.76
C ILE A 60 1.59 -10.57 -9.17
N ASN A 61 1.98 -10.21 -10.40
CA ASN A 61 1.85 -8.85 -10.92
C ASN A 61 0.39 -8.39 -10.93
N ALA A 62 -0.54 -9.23 -11.39
CA ALA A 62 -1.97 -8.94 -11.36
C ALA A 62 -2.46 -8.59 -9.94
N ARG A 63 -1.93 -9.23 -8.88
CA ARG A 63 -2.30 -8.91 -7.48
C ARG A 63 -1.88 -7.49 -7.08
N PHE A 64 -0.74 -7.00 -7.57
CA PHE A 64 -0.30 -5.64 -7.32
C PHE A 64 -1.17 -4.63 -8.07
N GLU A 65 -1.41 -4.86 -9.37
CA GLU A 65 -2.20 -3.98 -10.22
C GLU A 65 -3.67 -3.93 -9.80
N ASP A 66 -4.30 -5.07 -9.48
CA ASP A 66 -5.67 -5.15 -8.96
C ASP A 66 -5.87 -4.36 -7.64
N LYS A 67 -4.79 -4.16 -6.90
CA LYS A 67 -4.77 -3.39 -5.65
C LYS A 67 -4.27 -1.95 -5.82
N GLY A 68 -4.12 -1.48 -7.06
CA GLY A 68 -3.80 -0.10 -7.40
C GLY A 68 -2.32 0.26 -7.25
N LEU A 69 -1.42 -0.72 -7.25
CA LEU A 69 0.02 -0.48 -7.38
C LEU A 69 0.43 -0.61 -8.85
N ARG A 70 1.12 0.40 -9.38
CA ARG A 70 1.66 0.39 -10.75
C ARG A 70 3.05 -0.21 -10.74
N ILE A 71 3.38 -1.02 -11.75
CA ILE A 71 4.73 -1.50 -11.99
C ILE A 71 5.42 -0.49 -12.92
N VAL A 72 6.33 0.32 -12.38
CA VAL A 72 7.00 1.41 -13.11
C VAL A 72 8.42 1.07 -13.56
N ALA A 73 8.95 -0.06 -13.12
CA ALA A 73 10.19 -0.67 -13.63
C ALA A 73 10.19 -2.16 -13.32
N GLN A 74 10.74 -2.98 -14.23
CA GLN A 74 10.82 -4.42 -14.03
C GLN A 74 12.01 -5.03 -14.77
N LYS A 75 12.76 -5.92 -14.11
CA LYS A 75 13.84 -6.70 -14.72
C LYS A 75 13.75 -8.16 -14.29
N ARG A 76 13.90 -9.09 -15.25
CA ARG A 76 14.12 -10.51 -14.96
C ARG A 76 15.63 -10.77 -15.04
N LEU A 77 16.21 -11.22 -13.94
CA LEU A 77 17.67 -11.44 -13.86
C LEU A 77 17.99 -12.63 -12.96
N ARG A 78 19.24 -13.08 -13.00
CA ARG A 78 19.78 -14.03 -12.02
C ARG A 78 20.78 -13.27 -11.15
N LEU A 79 20.57 -13.30 -9.84
CA LEU A 79 21.50 -12.68 -8.90
C LEU A 79 22.81 -13.47 -8.88
N SER A 80 23.94 -12.78 -8.92
CA SER A 80 25.20 -13.37 -8.49
C SER A 80 25.21 -13.54 -6.96
N ARG A 81 26.09 -14.43 -6.47
CA ARG A 81 26.26 -14.61 -5.03
C ARG A 81 26.60 -13.29 -4.34
N GLU A 82 27.53 -12.54 -4.91
CA GLU A 82 27.96 -11.23 -4.39
C GLU A 82 26.78 -10.24 -4.35
N GLN A 83 25.97 -10.16 -5.40
CA GLN A 83 24.78 -9.31 -5.41
C GLN A 83 23.80 -9.69 -4.31
N ALA A 84 23.51 -10.99 -4.12
CA ALA A 84 22.64 -11.46 -3.08
C ALA A 84 23.20 -11.17 -1.67
N GLU A 85 24.49 -11.42 -1.44
CA GLU A 85 25.16 -11.13 -0.17
C GLU A 85 25.15 -9.62 0.17
N ARG A 86 25.31 -8.74 -0.83
CA ARG A 86 25.23 -7.28 -0.66
C ARG A 86 23.80 -6.83 -0.38
N PHE A 87 22.85 -7.33 -1.12
CA PHE A 87 21.44 -6.95 -0.96
C PHE A 87 20.90 -7.36 0.42
N TYR A 88 21.24 -8.56 0.88
CA TYR A 88 20.81 -9.08 2.17
C TYR A 88 21.83 -8.87 3.31
N ALA A 89 22.77 -7.93 3.15
CA ALA A 89 23.85 -7.70 4.13
C ALA A 89 23.37 -7.42 5.55
N ILE A 90 22.19 -6.81 5.71
CA ILE A 90 21.54 -6.57 7.01
C ILE A 90 21.26 -7.87 7.79
N HIS A 91 21.20 -9.00 7.10
CA HIS A 91 20.95 -10.32 7.68
C HIS A 91 22.24 -11.16 7.85
N ARG A 92 23.42 -10.60 7.59
CA ARG A 92 24.70 -11.34 7.55
C ARG A 92 24.97 -12.18 8.80
N GLU A 93 24.62 -11.64 9.96
CA GLU A 93 24.82 -12.31 11.26
C GLU A 93 23.69 -13.29 11.63
N ARG A 94 22.69 -13.45 10.77
CA ARG A 94 21.57 -14.35 11.03
C ARG A 94 21.90 -15.78 10.59
N PRO A 95 21.50 -16.81 11.35
CA PRO A 95 21.77 -18.21 11.00
C PRO A 95 21.31 -18.61 9.60
N PHE A 96 20.19 -18.03 9.13
CA PHE A 96 19.59 -18.33 7.84
C PHE A 96 20.25 -17.61 6.65
N PHE A 97 21.24 -16.74 6.87
CA PHE A 97 21.80 -15.88 5.80
C PHE A 97 22.37 -16.69 4.64
N LYS A 98 23.14 -17.75 4.92
CA LYS A 98 23.74 -18.59 3.86
C LYS A 98 22.68 -19.29 3.02
N ASP A 99 21.62 -19.79 3.65
CA ASP A 99 20.52 -20.47 2.96
C ASP A 99 19.68 -19.48 2.14
N LEU A 100 19.47 -18.27 2.67
CA LEU A 100 18.81 -17.19 1.94
C LEU A 100 19.59 -16.82 0.66
N VAL A 101 20.91 -16.63 0.76
CA VAL A 101 21.76 -16.32 -0.41
C VAL A 101 21.73 -17.49 -1.41
N ALA A 102 21.88 -18.71 -0.97
CA ALA A 102 21.81 -19.90 -1.82
C ALA A 102 20.44 -19.99 -2.53
N PHE A 103 19.36 -19.77 -1.79
CA PHE A 103 18.01 -19.77 -2.35
C PHE A 103 17.81 -18.68 -3.40
N MET A 104 18.18 -17.43 -3.09
CA MET A 104 17.99 -16.29 -4.00
C MET A 104 18.84 -16.36 -5.28
N THR A 105 19.92 -17.13 -5.26
CA THR A 105 20.79 -17.39 -6.43
C THR A 105 20.45 -18.67 -7.18
N SER A 106 19.52 -19.49 -6.66
CA SER A 106 19.16 -20.80 -7.23
C SER A 106 18.42 -20.71 -8.58
N GLY A 107 17.83 -19.57 -8.90
CA GLY A 107 17.06 -19.36 -10.13
C GLY A 107 16.89 -17.89 -10.48
N PRO A 108 16.20 -17.59 -11.58
CA PRO A 108 15.86 -16.23 -11.94
C PRO A 108 14.94 -15.59 -10.89
N VAL A 109 15.12 -14.29 -10.69
CA VAL A 109 14.20 -13.43 -9.93
C VAL A 109 13.61 -12.37 -10.86
N VAL A 110 12.48 -11.78 -10.48
CA VAL A 110 11.98 -10.56 -11.09
C VAL A 110 12.02 -9.47 -10.05
N VAL A 111 12.89 -8.47 -10.28
CA VAL A 111 12.97 -7.25 -9.46
C VAL A 111 12.11 -6.19 -10.09
N GLN A 112 11.38 -5.43 -9.29
CA GLN A 112 10.44 -4.43 -9.82
C GLN A 112 10.20 -3.30 -8.82
N VAL A 113 9.89 -2.12 -9.38
CA VAL A 113 9.49 -0.94 -8.61
C VAL A 113 7.97 -0.82 -8.70
N LEU A 114 7.32 -0.86 -7.55
CA LEU A 114 5.89 -0.61 -7.42
C LEU A 114 5.67 0.83 -6.95
N GLU A 115 4.72 1.50 -7.57
CA GLU A 115 4.37 2.90 -7.30
C GLU A 115 2.89 3.03 -6.97
N GLY A 116 2.57 3.87 -5.98
CA GLY A 116 1.20 4.19 -5.58
C GLY A 116 1.15 4.86 -4.23
N ASP A 117 -0.06 5.16 -3.77
CA ASP A 117 -0.27 5.71 -2.43
C ASP A 117 0.09 4.68 -1.36
N ASN A 118 0.94 5.06 -0.39
CA ASN A 118 1.42 4.18 0.68
C ASN A 118 1.97 2.85 0.13
N ALA A 119 2.77 2.90 -0.94
CA ALA A 119 3.19 1.71 -1.69
C ALA A 119 3.89 0.66 -0.82
N VAL A 120 4.71 1.06 0.16
CA VAL A 120 5.38 0.14 1.10
C VAL A 120 4.37 -0.65 1.91
N ALA A 121 3.45 0.05 2.59
CA ALA A 121 2.44 -0.60 3.44
C ALA A 121 1.51 -1.48 2.60
N ARG A 122 1.01 -0.97 1.48
CA ARG A 122 0.12 -1.69 0.56
C ARG A 122 0.77 -2.93 -0.03
N ASN A 123 2.03 -2.84 -0.47
CA ASN A 123 2.79 -4.00 -0.93
C ASN A 123 2.87 -5.09 0.15
N ARG A 124 3.16 -4.71 1.39
CA ARG A 124 3.25 -5.66 2.51
C ARG A 124 1.91 -6.33 2.83
N GLU A 125 0.80 -5.60 2.73
CA GLU A 125 -0.56 -6.17 2.85
C GLU A 125 -0.86 -7.19 1.75
N ILE A 126 -0.53 -6.85 0.50
CA ILE A 126 -0.74 -7.74 -0.67
C ILE A 126 0.12 -9.00 -0.56
N MET A 127 1.37 -8.86 -0.10
CA MET A 127 2.26 -9.99 0.12
C MET A 127 1.76 -10.93 1.23
N GLY A 128 1.21 -10.38 2.30
CA GLY A 128 0.83 -11.13 3.49
C GLY A 128 1.99 -11.43 4.45
N ALA A 129 1.69 -12.08 5.56
CA ALA A 129 2.66 -12.43 6.59
C ALA A 129 3.83 -13.26 6.03
N THR A 130 5.04 -13.08 6.59
CA THR A 130 6.26 -13.78 6.14
C THR A 130 6.12 -15.29 6.19
N ASN A 131 5.51 -15.82 7.26
CA ASN A 131 5.12 -17.21 7.32
C ASN A 131 3.76 -17.41 6.63
N PRO A 132 3.66 -18.20 5.55
CA PRO A 132 2.41 -18.42 4.82
C PRO A 132 1.31 -19.09 5.67
N ALA A 133 1.68 -19.79 6.73
CA ALA A 133 0.70 -20.36 7.67
C ALA A 133 -0.13 -19.25 8.34
N ASN A 134 0.49 -18.09 8.62
CA ASN A 134 -0.10 -16.94 9.28
C ASN A 134 -0.62 -15.89 8.30
N ALA A 135 -0.44 -16.08 6.99
CA ALA A 135 -0.88 -15.15 5.97
C ALA A 135 -2.39 -15.26 5.75
N ALA A 136 -3.04 -14.11 5.56
CA ALA A 136 -4.48 -14.04 5.30
C ALA A 136 -4.82 -14.60 3.90
N PRO A 137 -5.99 -15.22 3.72
CA PRO A 137 -6.48 -15.66 2.41
C PRO A 137 -6.46 -14.52 1.38
N GLY A 138 -6.09 -14.82 0.13
CA GLY A 138 -6.01 -13.85 -0.95
C GLY A 138 -4.70 -13.05 -0.99
N THR A 139 -3.79 -13.22 -0.03
CA THR A 139 -2.45 -12.67 -0.10
C THR A 139 -1.52 -13.55 -0.94
N ILE A 140 -0.47 -12.96 -1.52
CA ILE A 140 0.48 -13.69 -2.38
C ILE A 140 1.10 -14.87 -1.63
N ARG A 141 1.54 -14.68 -0.39
CA ARG A 141 2.17 -15.74 0.38
C ARG A 141 1.22 -16.84 0.80
N LYS A 142 -0.04 -16.50 1.11
CA LYS A 142 -1.04 -17.53 1.41
C LYS A 142 -1.34 -18.42 0.24
N ASP A 143 -1.47 -17.80 -0.95
CA ASP A 143 -1.94 -18.51 -2.13
C ASP A 143 -0.80 -19.21 -2.91
N PHE A 144 0.44 -18.68 -2.81
CA PHE A 144 1.54 -19.13 -3.67
C PHE A 144 2.79 -19.61 -2.94
N ALA A 145 3.01 -19.29 -1.65
CA ALA A 145 4.21 -19.71 -0.97
C ALA A 145 4.23 -21.23 -0.72
N GLU A 146 5.44 -21.81 -0.80
CA GLU A 146 5.68 -23.23 -0.53
C GLU A 146 6.11 -23.46 0.94
N SER A 147 6.85 -22.51 1.50
CA SER A 147 7.34 -22.53 2.88
C SER A 147 7.65 -21.10 3.37
N ILE A 148 8.17 -20.97 4.60
CA ILE A 148 8.64 -19.67 5.12
C ILE A 148 9.89 -19.17 4.38
N GLU A 149 10.74 -20.08 3.90
CA GLU A 149 11.94 -19.76 3.10
C GLU A 149 11.55 -19.45 1.65
N ALA A 150 10.72 -20.32 1.06
CA ALA A 150 10.19 -20.22 -0.31
C ALA A 150 8.82 -19.50 -0.30
N ASN A 151 8.82 -18.21 0.11
CA ASN A 151 7.60 -17.46 0.34
C ASN A 151 7.24 -16.46 -0.79
N SER A 152 7.67 -16.78 -1.99
CA SER A 152 7.30 -16.20 -3.28
C SER A 152 7.76 -14.77 -3.54
N VAL A 153 7.75 -13.86 -2.55
CA VAL A 153 8.01 -12.43 -2.75
C VAL A 153 8.82 -11.81 -1.62
N HIS A 154 9.62 -10.79 -1.97
CA HIS A 154 10.21 -9.82 -1.06
C HIS A 154 9.59 -8.45 -1.33
N GLY A 155 9.51 -7.60 -0.31
CA GLY A 155 9.16 -6.20 -0.42
C GLY A 155 9.83 -5.40 0.67
N SER A 156 10.18 -4.15 0.36
CA SER A 156 10.78 -3.24 1.34
C SER A 156 9.89 -3.09 2.58
N ASP A 157 10.51 -2.93 3.73
CA ASP A 157 9.83 -2.84 5.02
C ASP A 157 9.61 -1.40 5.51
N SER A 158 10.28 -0.43 4.87
CA SER A 158 10.19 1.00 5.17
C SER A 158 10.45 1.84 3.92
N ALA A 159 10.04 3.10 3.94
CA ALA A 159 10.31 4.05 2.84
C ALA A 159 11.83 4.32 2.68
N GLU A 160 12.60 4.29 3.76
CA GLU A 160 14.05 4.47 3.73
C GLU A 160 14.73 3.25 3.06
N ASN A 161 14.37 2.04 3.49
CA ASN A 161 14.88 0.82 2.87
C ASN A 161 14.42 0.71 1.41
N ALA A 162 13.19 1.12 1.07
CA ALA A 162 12.71 1.14 -0.30
C ALA A 162 13.61 1.99 -1.22
N LYS A 163 14.04 3.18 -0.78
CA LYS A 163 14.98 4.03 -1.54
C LYS A 163 16.28 3.30 -1.85
N THR A 164 16.88 2.70 -0.84
CA THR A 164 18.16 1.98 -0.95
C THR A 164 18.03 0.75 -1.83
N GLU A 165 16.96 -0.04 -1.63
CA GLU A 165 16.71 -1.28 -2.36
C GLU A 165 16.35 -1.02 -3.83
N VAL A 166 15.58 0.03 -4.13
CA VAL A 166 15.28 0.46 -5.50
C VAL A 166 16.57 0.88 -6.20
N ALA A 167 17.38 1.75 -5.58
CA ALA A 167 18.64 2.22 -6.15
C ALA A 167 19.68 1.10 -6.34
N PHE A 168 19.56 -0.03 -5.64
CA PHE A 168 20.43 -1.19 -5.84
C PHE A 168 20.22 -1.87 -7.21
N PHE A 169 18.98 -1.85 -7.73
CA PHE A 169 18.63 -2.54 -8.97
C PHE A 169 18.32 -1.62 -10.15
N PHE A 170 17.92 -0.37 -9.88
CA PHE A 170 17.45 0.55 -10.91
C PHE A 170 18.11 1.91 -10.80
N SER A 171 18.56 2.44 -11.93
CA SER A 171 18.87 3.85 -12.09
C SER A 171 17.58 4.68 -12.26
N ALA A 172 17.67 5.99 -12.10
CA ALA A 172 16.48 6.86 -12.13
C ALA A 172 15.80 6.88 -13.51
N ASP A 173 16.56 6.75 -14.59
CA ASP A 173 16.09 6.71 -15.97
C ASP A 173 15.41 5.38 -16.37
N GLU A 174 15.59 4.33 -15.57
CA GLU A 174 14.91 3.04 -15.77
C GLU A 174 13.51 2.98 -15.12
N ILE A 175 13.15 3.99 -14.33
CA ILE A 175 11.85 4.07 -13.65
C ILE A 175 10.94 5.00 -14.44
N VAL A 176 9.98 4.41 -15.16
CA VAL A 176 9.07 5.12 -16.07
C VAL A 176 7.64 5.04 -15.53
N PRO A 177 7.13 6.13 -14.90
CA PRO A 177 5.77 6.21 -14.34
C PRO A 177 4.66 6.14 -15.36
#